data_27ce1f120b905192cf59ef0cfec7223a
#
_entry.id   27ce1f120b905192cf59ef0cfec7223a
#
_cell.length_a   1.000
_cell.length_b   1.000
_cell.length_c   1.000
_cell.angle_alpha   90.00
_cell.angle_beta   90.00
_cell.angle_gamma   90.00
#
_symmetry.space_group_name_H-M   'P 1'
#
loop_
_entity.id
_entity.type
_entity.pdbx_description
1 polymer ?
#
loop_
_entity_poly.entity_id
_entity_poly.type
_entity_poly.pdbx_seq_one_letter_code
_entity_poly.pdbx_strand_id
1 'polypeptide(L)'
;LPLNNENIISDNKINFLGNEITFEKTKFDKKKYFLGIRPEHFNLSSDSQFKFKPKIDLVENLGNEKIVYMSNDNLELSAKISSQEDFQNQINFDSKDIFIFDENGRRI
;
A
#
# COMPACT_ATOMS: atom_id res chain seq x y z
N LEU A 1 6.54 -5.86 -0.60
CA LEU A 1 5.76 -6.20 -1.79
C LEU A 1 6.63 -6.03 -3.04
N PRO A 2 6.77 -7.06 -3.85
CA PRO A 2 7.56 -6.92 -5.07
C PRO A 2 6.85 -6.02 -6.08
N LEU A 3 7.62 -5.14 -6.72
CA LEU A 3 7.14 -4.27 -7.79
C LEU A 3 7.62 -4.85 -9.11
N ASN A 4 6.71 -5.34 -9.93
CA ASN A 4 7.02 -5.90 -11.22
C ASN A 4 7.22 -4.79 -12.26
N ASN A 5 7.95 -5.11 -13.34
CA ASN A 5 8.14 -4.16 -14.43
C ASN A 5 6.82 -3.65 -15.01
N GLU A 6 5.79 -4.48 -14.98
CA GLU A 6 4.45 -4.11 -15.44
C GLU A 6 3.83 -2.98 -14.62
N ASN A 7 4.28 -2.80 -13.38
CA ASN A 7 3.78 -1.76 -12.50
C ASN A 7 4.50 -0.42 -12.72
N ILE A 8 5.63 -0.42 -13.41
CA ILE A 8 6.40 0.79 -13.67
C ILE A 8 5.90 1.44 -14.95
N ILE A 9 5.30 2.63 -14.82
CA ILE A 9 4.74 3.38 -15.95
C ILE A 9 5.82 4.23 -16.61
N SER A 10 6.65 4.88 -15.80
CA SER A 10 7.74 5.72 -16.27
C SER A 10 8.86 5.72 -15.22
N ASP A 11 9.91 6.53 -15.43
CA ASP A 11 11.05 6.57 -14.53
C ASP A 11 10.70 7.09 -13.12
N ASN A 12 9.54 7.70 -12.93
CA ASN A 12 9.11 8.21 -11.62
C ASN A 12 7.66 7.87 -11.27
N LYS A 13 7.02 7.01 -12.05
CA LYS A 13 5.60 6.72 -11.87
C LYS A 13 5.33 5.22 -11.90
N ILE A 14 4.52 4.76 -10.96
CA ILE A 14 4.13 3.36 -10.85
C ILE A 14 2.62 3.24 -10.78
N ASN A 15 2.12 2.05 -11.09
CA ASN A 15 0.74 1.64 -10.82
C ASN A 15 0.75 0.71 -9.61
N PHE A 16 0.09 1.10 -8.54
CA PHE A 16 0.03 0.32 -7.31
C PHE A 16 -1.40 0.33 -6.77
N LEU A 17 -1.95 -0.85 -6.57
CA LEU A 17 -3.33 -1.05 -6.08
C LEU A 17 -4.36 -0.28 -6.92
N GLY A 18 -4.16 -0.24 -8.23
CA GLY A 18 -5.05 0.45 -9.16
C GLY A 18 -4.87 1.96 -9.25
N ASN A 19 -3.85 2.51 -8.60
CA ASN A 19 -3.58 3.93 -8.59
C ASN A 19 -2.25 4.25 -9.27
N GLU A 20 -2.21 5.34 -10.04
CA GLU A 20 -0.96 5.88 -10.56
C GLU A 20 -0.33 6.78 -9.52
N ILE A 21 0.89 6.48 -9.13
CA ILE A 21 1.60 7.20 -8.08
C ILE A 21 2.91 7.74 -8.65
N THR A 22 3.14 9.04 -8.47
CA THR A 22 4.35 9.72 -8.91
C THR A 22 5.28 9.95 -7.73
N PHE A 23 6.56 9.60 -7.90
CA PHE A 23 7.62 9.86 -6.93
C PHE A 23 8.61 10.83 -7.54
N GLU A 24 8.49 12.10 -7.18
CA GLU A 24 9.26 13.18 -7.83
C GLU A 24 10.77 13.05 -7.67
N LYS A 25 11.21 12.43 -6.58
CA LYS A 25 12.64 12.30 -6.23
C LYS A 25 13.23 10.93 -6.56
N THR A 26 12.46 10.04 -7.15
CA THR A 26 12.87 8.67 -7.41
C THR A 26 12.88 8.41 -8.91
N LYS A 27 13.93 7.74 -9.37
CA LYS A 27 13.98 7.24 -10.75
C LYS A 27 13.98 5.73 -10.73
N PHE A 28 12.96 5.16 -11.33
CA PHE A 28 12.88 3.72 -11.55
C PHE A 28 13.61 3.38 -12.85
N ASP A 29 14.55 2.50 -12.77
CA ASP A 29 15.18 1.92 -13.95
C ASP A 29 14.68 0.47 -14.13
N LYS A 30 15.38 -0.36 -14.90
CA LYS A 30 14.95 -1.73 -15.18
C LYS A 30 15.27 -2.72 -14.05
N LYS A 31 15.64 -2.24 -12.87
CA LYS A 31 15.95 -3.10 -11.71
C LYS A 31 14.68 -3.52 -10.99
N LYS A 32 14.85 -4.48 -10.09
CA LYS A 32 13.76 -4.90 -9.21
C LYS A 32 13.63 -3.98 -8.03
N TYR A 33 12.39 -3.70 -7.64
CA TYR A 33 12.07 -2.88 -6.49
C TYR A 33 11.07 -3.59 -5.59
N PHE A 34 11.08 -3.21 -4.34
CA PHE A 34 10.08 -3.66 -3.38
C PHE A 34 9.43 -2.43 -2.74
N LEU A 35 8.13 -2.51 -2.57
CA LEU A 35 7.36 -1.48 -1.87
C LEU A 35 7.03 -1.96 -0.48
N GLY A 36 7.09 -1.06 0.48
CA GLY A 36 6.63 -1.30 1.84
C GLY A 36 5.67 -0.21 2.25
N ILE A 37 4.61 -0.61 2.93
CA ILE A 37 3.71 0.30 3.61
C ILE A 37 3.34 -0.33 4.94
N ARG A 38 3.45 0.44 6.01
CA ARG A 38 3.15 -0.07 7.34
C ARG A 38 1.65 -0.23 7.51
N PRO A 39 1.19 -1.28 8.23
CA PRO A 39 -0.24 -1.50 8.44
C PRO A 39 -0.98 -0.31 9.04
N GLU A 40 -0.36 0.44 9.95
CA GLU A 40 -0.95 1.61 10.57
C GLU A 40 -1.05 2.83 9.64
N HIS A 41 -0.39 2.80 8.49
CA HIS A 41 -0.46 3.88 7.51
C HIS A 41 -1.60 3.71 6.51
N PHE A 42 -2.21 2.53 6.45
CA PHE A 42 -3.51 2.40 5.80
C PHE A 42 -4.57 3.05 6.69
N ASN A 43 -5.49 3.77 6.11
CA ASN A 43 -6.48 4.54 6.87
C ASN A 43 -7.83 4.55 6.16
N LEU A 44 -8.81 5.19 6.80
CA LEU A 44 -10.16 5.32 6.29
C LEU A 44 -10.51 6.79 5.99
N SER A 45 -9.52 7.67 5.99
CA SER A 45 -9.74 9.10 5.77
C SER A 45 -10.09 9.40 4.32
N SER A 46 -11.15 10.17 4.10
CA SER A 46 -11.52 10.63 2.77
C SER A 46 -10.52 11.63 2.18
N ASP A 47 -9.64 12.18 3.01
CA ASP A 47 -8.62 13.14 2.58
C ASP A 47 -7.37 12.48 2.02
N SER A 48 -7.24 11.17 2.13
CA SER A 48 -6.09 10.44 1.58
C SER A 48 -6.08 10.48 0.05
N GLN A 49 -4.87 10.49 -0.51
CA GLN A 49 -4.67 10.62 -1.96
C GLN A 49 -5.21 9.44 -2.75
N PHE A 50 -5.04 8.23 -2.23
CA PHE A 50 -5.32 7.00 -2.97
C PHE A 50 -6.27 6.09 -2.21
N LYS A 51 -7.04 5.33 -2.98
CA LYS A 51 -8.07 4.42 -2.47
C LYS A 51 -7.99 3.10 -3.21
N PHE A 52 -8.35 2.01 -2.53
CA PHE A 52 -8.55 0.74 -3.21
C PHE A 52 -9.59 -0.09 -2.43
N LYS A 53 -10.15 -1.08 -3.10
CA LYS A 53 -11.15 -1.97 -2.52
C LYS A 53 -10.59 -3.38 -2.46
N PRO A 54 -9.97 -3.77 -1.34
CA PRO A 54 -9.40 -5.10 -1.20
C PRO A 54 -10.48 -6.14 -0.91
N LYS A 55 -10.13 -7.40 -1.12
CA LYS A 55 -10.87 -8.51 -0.56
C LYS A 55 -10.47 -8.66 0.90
N ILE A 56 -11.43 -8.72 1.80
CA ILE A 56 -11.16 -8.92 3.22
C ILE A 56 -11.13 -10.41 3.51
N ASP A 57 -9.98 -10.89 3.99
CA ASP A 57 -9.79 -12.30 4.29
C ASP A 57 -10.07 -12.62 5.75
N LEU A 58 -9.68 -11.74 6.68
CA LEU A 58 -9.85 -11.95 8.10
C LEU A 58 -9.74 -10.61 8.83
N VAL A 59 -10.51 -10.45 9.89
CA VAL A 59 -10.40 -9.33 10.82
C VAL A 59 -10.10 -9.87 12.20
N GLU A 60 -8.97 -9.43 12.79
CA GLU A 60 -8.56 -9.81 14.12
C GLU A 60 -8.77 -8.61 15.06
N ASN A 61 -9.63 -8.79 16.05
CA ASN A 61 -9.94 -7.73 17.02
C ASN A 61 -9.01 -7.87 18.23
N LEU A 62 -8.22 -6.83 18.49
CA LEU A 62 -7.25 -6.79 19.59
C LEU A 62 -7.70 -5.87 20.74
N GLY A 63 -8.98 -5.52 20.81
CA GLY A 63 -9.51 -4.60 21.80
C GLY A 63 -9.59 -3.18 21.25
N ASN A 64 -8.57 -2.37 21.46
CA ASN A 64 -8.56 -0.98 20.98
C ASN A 64 -8.33 -0.85 19.47
N GLU A 65 -7.71 -1.88 18.89
CA GLU A 65 -7.36 -1.90 17.49
C GLU A 65 -7.82 -3.21 16.85
N LYS A 66 -7.96 -3.19 15.56
CA LYS A 66 -8.18 -4.41 14.78
C LYS A 66 -7.22 -4.46 13.61
N ILE A 67 -6.80 -5.67 13.29
CA ILE A 67 -5.96 -5.92 12.12
C ILE A 67 -6.85 -6.51 11.04
N VAL A 68 -6.85 -5.87 9.89
CA VAL A 68 -7.60 -6.32 8.72
C VAL A 68 -6.62 -6.98 7.77
N TYR A 69 -6.75 -8.29 7.61
CA TYR A 69 -5.98 -9.05 6.63
C TYR A 69 -6.76 -9.04 5.32
N MET A 70 -6.10 -8.59 4.27
CA MET A 70 -6.74 -8.35 2.99
C MET A 70 -5.86 -8.78 1.83
N SER A 71 -6.47 -8.96 0.69
CA SER A 71 -5.76 -9.26 -0.54
C SER A 71 -6.29 -8.41 -1.68
N ASN A 72 -5.40 -8.11 -2.61
CA ASN A 72 -5.72 -7.40 -3.84
C ASN A 72 -4.93 -8.08 -4.96
N ASP A 73 -5.65 -8.74 -5.86
CA ASP A 73 -5.07 -9.65 -6.83
C ASP A 73 -4.21 -10.72 -6.12
N ASN A 74 -2.92 -10.77 -6.37
CA ASN A 74 -2.01 -11.73 -5.74
C ASN A 74 -1.23 -11.14 -4.56
N LEU A 75 -1.57 -9.91 -4.13
CA LEU A 75 -0.91 -9.24 -3.02
C LEU A 75 -1.64 -9.46 -1.72
N GLU A 76 -0.91 -9.85 -0.69
CA GLU A 76 -1.42 -9.95 0.66
C GLU A 76 -0.98 -8.73 1.46
N LEU A 77 -1.93 -8.07 2.10
CA LEU A 77 -1.72 -6.82 2.82
C LEU A 77 -2.40 -6.89 4.18
N SER A 78 -1.97 -6.05 5.09
CA SER A 78 -2.67 -5.86 6.35
C SER A 78 -2.79 -4.38 6.67
N ALA A 79 -3.90 -4.02 7.33
CA ALA A 79 -4.13 -2.69 7.84
C ALA A 79 -4.43 -2.76 9.33
N LYS A 80 -3.95 -1.76 10.07
CA LYS A 80 -4.19 -1.65 11.50
C LYS A 80 -5.01 -0.39 11.73
N ILE A 81 -6.24 -0.57 12.19
CA ILE A 81 -7.18 0.52 12.37
C ILE A 81 -7.77 0.50 13.78
N SER A 82 -8.36 1.61 14.20
CA SER A 82 -9.07 1.67 15.48
C SER A 82 -10.27 0.72 15.45
N SER A 83 -10.51 0.02 16.57
CA SER A 83 -11.65 -0.88 16.67
C SER A 83 -13.00 -0.15 16.57
N GLN A 84 -13.00 1.16 16.78
CA GLN A 84 -14.20 1.98 16.67
C GLN A 84 -14.46 2.48 15.25
N GLU A 85 -13.49 2.35 14.35
CA GLU A 85 -13.68 2.72 12.96
C GLU A 85 -14.43 1.62 12.21
N ASP A 86 -15.38 2.04 11.42
CA ASP A 86 -16.18 1.17 10.59
C ASP A 86 -15.70 1.29 9.16
N PHE A 87 -15.09 0.22 8.63
CA PHE A 87 -14.60 0.27 7.26
C PHE A 87 -15.59 -0.40 6.32
N GLN A 88 -15.80 0.23 5.15
CA GLN A 88 -16.80 -0.19 4.17
C GLN A 88 -16.11 -0.78 2.93
N ASN A 89 -15.21 -1.72 3.15
CA ASN A 89 -14.45 -2.40 2.09
C ASN A 89 -13.60 -1.46 1.24
N GLN A 90 -13.27 -0.29 1.76
CA GLN A 90 -12.37 0.65 1.10
C GLN A 90 -11.27 1.06 2.07
N ILE A 91 -10.05 0.98 1.59
CA ILE A 91 -8.85 1.35 2.36
C ILE A 91 -8.14 2.46 1.60
N ASN A 92 -7.62 3.43 2.32
CA ASN A 92 -6.98 4.61 1.76
C ASN A 92 -5.52 4.68 2.22
N PHE A 93 -4.69 5.34 1.43
CA PHE A 93 -3.28 5.54 1.76
C PHE A 93 -2.72 6.76 1.04
N ASP A 94 -1.53 7.18 1.46
CA ASP A 94 -0.84 8.33 0.88
C ASP A 94 0.54 7.93 0.38
N SER A 95 1.01 8.59 -0.66
CA SER A 95 2.32 8.29 -1.25
C SER A 95 3.48 8.51 -0.27
N LYS A 96 3.34 9.44 0.68
CA LYS A 96 4.37 9.72 1.70
C LYS A 96 4.64 8.53 2.61
N ASP A 97 3.70 7.60 2.72
CA ASP A 97 3.79 6.44 3.61
C ASP A 97 4.32 5.20 2.88
N ILE A 98 4.67 5.32 1.62
CA ILE A 98 5.22 4.23 0.83
C ILE A 98 6.74 4.29 0.89
N PHE A 99 7.35 3.17 1.28
CA PHE A 99 8.79 2.99 1.25
C PHE A 99 9.17 2.18 0.02
N ILE A 100 10.24 2.61 -0.66
CA ILE A 100 10.74 1.90 -1.84
C ILE A 100 12.12 1.37 -1.51
N PHE A 101 12.34 0.10 -1.78
CA PHE A 101 13.60 -0.60 -1.57
C PHE A 101 14.12 -1.13 -2.90
N ASP A 102 15.44 -1.08 -3.08
CA ASP A 102 16.07 -1.69 -4.24
C ASP A 102 16.17 -3.22 -4.06
N GLU A 103 16.74 -3.90 -5.06
CA GLU A 103 16.90 -5.36 -5.04
C GLU A 103 17.79 -5.87 -3.92
N ASN A 104 18.62 -4.99 -3.33
CA ASN A 104 19.51 -5.32 -2.21
C ASN A 104 18.88 -4.99 -0.86
N GLY A 105 17.62 -4.54 -0.85
CA GLY A 105 16.91 -4.17 0.37
C GLY A 105 17.25 -2.78 0.90
N ARG A 106 17.91 -1.95 0.10
CA ARG A 106 18.24 -0.58 0.49
C ARG A 106 17.08 0.35 0.14
N ARG A 107 16.73 1.19 1.07
CA ARG A 107 15.71 2.22 0.85
C ARG A 107 16.24 3.32 -0.07
N ILE A 108 15.41 3.71 -1.01
CA ILE A 108 15.71 4.81 -1.94
C ILE A 108 14.72 5.96 -1.77
#